data_f7bb10f7fe49b03b91bb6da96cbdaeea
#
_entry.id   f7bb10f7fe49b03b91bb6da96cbdaeea
#
_cell.length_a   1.000
_cell.length_b   1.000
_cell.length_c   1.000
_cell.angle_alpha   90.00
_cell.angle_beta   90.00
_cell.angle_gamma   90.00
#
_symmetry.space_group_name_H-M   'P 1'
#
loop_
_entity.id
_entity.type
_entity.pdbx_description
1 polymer ?
#
loop_
_entity_poly.entity_id
_entity_poly.type
_entity_poly.pdbx_seq_one_letter_code
_entity_poly.pdbx_strand_id
1 'polypeptide(L)' 'MDAQIGDRIIIRSKHVGVGERSGEIVEILNDPAGKHYRVRWDDGHETTFFPSSDATVQRA' A
#
# COMPACT_ATOMS: atom_id res chain seq x y z
N MET A 1 -10.31 4.33 1.30
CA MET A 1 -9.78 3.16 0.61
C MET A 1 -10.16 1.92 1.41
N ASP A 2 -10.83 0.99 0.79
CA ASP A 2 -11.21 -0.27 1.43
C ASP A 2 -10.28 -1.36 0.98
N ALA A 3 -9.49 -1.88 1.91
CA ALA A 3 -8.54 -2.92 1.62
C ALA A 3 -8.52 -3.94 2.75
N GLN A 4 -8.13 -5.16 2.43
CA GLN A 4 -8.07 -6.25 3.40
C GLN A 4 -6.68 -6.89 3.37
N ILE A 5 -6.36 -7.61 4.43
CA ILE A 5 -5.13 -8.38 4.48
C ILE A 5 -5.12 -9.37 3.31
N GLY A 6 -4.02 -9.39 2.57
CA GLY A 6 -3.86 -10.20 1.37
C GLY A 6 -4.09 -9.44 0.07
N ASP A 7 -4.73 -8.27 0.15
CA ASP A 7 -4.89 -7.44 -1.03
C ASP A 7 -3.55 -6.82 -1.43
N ARG A 8 -3.43 -6.44 -2.70
CA ARG A 8 -2.22 -5.80 -3.20
C ARG A 8 -2.43 -4.30 -3.32
N ILE A 9 -1.40 -3.55 -2.98
CA ILE A 9 -1.34 -2.11 -3.17
C ILE A 9 -0.41 -1.84 -4.36
N ILE A 10 -0.86 -1.00 -5.29
CA ILE A 10 -0.07 -0.58 -6.42
C ILE A 10 0.01 0.93 -6.39
N ILE A 11 1.22 1.46 -6.32
CA ILE A 11 1.47 2.90 -6.33
C ILE A 11 2.14 3.25 -7.65
N ARG A 12 1.50 4.12 -8.40
CA ARG A 12 2.03 4.61 -9.67
C ARG A 12 2.54 6.02 -9.47
N SER A 13 3.84 6.18 -9.64
CA SER A 13 4.46 7.49 -9.53
C SER A 13 4.34 8.24 -10.85
N LYS A 14 4.09 9.55 -10.76
CA LYS A 14 4.09 10.42 -11.93
C LYS A 14 5.47 10.95 -12.26
N HIS A 15 6.46 10.66 -11.43
CA HIS A 15 7.82 11.13 -11.65
C HIS A 15 8.51 10.27 -12.68
N VAL A 16 9.20 10.93 -13.61
CA VAL A 16 9.98 10.23 -14.63
C VAL A 16 11.13 9.48 -13.96
N GLY A 17 11.29 8.22 -14.31
CA GLY A 17 12.36 7.39 -13.77
C GLY A 17 12.02 6.69 -12.47
N VAL A 18 10.86 6.98 -11.88
CA VAL A 18 10.39 6.26 -10.69
C VAL A 18 9.31 5.29 -11.14
N GLY A 19 9.58 4.00 -11.02
CA GLY A 19 8.67 2.97 -11.46
C GLY A 19 7.50 2.76 -10.52
N GLU A 20 6.60 1.92 -10.97
CA GLU A 20 5.46 1.47 -10.18
C GLU A 20 5.97 0.61 -9.02
N ARG A 21 5.37 0.81 -7.84
CA ARG A 21 5.65 -0.02 -6.68
C ARG A 21 4.42 -0.82 -6.33
N SER A 22 4.62 -2.08 -5.97
CA SER A 22 3.52 -2.90 -5.51
C SER A 22 3.95 -3.72 -4.30
N GLY A 23 2.95 -4.08 -3.50
CA GLY A 23 3.18 -4.87 -2.31
C GLY A 23 1.90 -5.50 -1.82
N GLU A 24 2.02 -6.31 -0.78
CA GLU A 24 0.90 -7.01 -0.18
C GLU A 24 0.58 -6.41 1.18
N ILE A 25 -0.71 -6.20 1.45
CA ILE A 25 -1.15 -5.75 2.75
C ILE A 25 -1.04 -6.92 3.72
N VAL A 26 -0.20 -6.78 4.73
CA VAL A 26 0.02 -7.82 5.72
C VAL A 26 -0.61 -7.49 7.07
N GLU A 27 -0.96 -6.23 7.30
CA GLU A 27 -1.62 -5.81 8.54
C GLU A 27 -2.43 -4.55 8.29
N ILE A 28 -3.55 -4.44 8.99
CA ILE A 28 -4.38 -3.23 8.96
C ILE A 28 -4.35 -2.63 10.36
N LEU A 29 -3.99 -1.35 10.45
CA LEU A 29 -3.83 -0.64 11.70
C LEU A 29 -4.85 0.48 11.77
N ASN A 30 -5.55 0.58 12.91
CA ASN A 30 -6.48 1.66 13.18
C ASN A 30 -5.98 2.42 14.40
N ASP A 31 -5.83 3.73 14.27
CA ASP A 31 -5.48 4.58 15.39
C ASP A 31 -6.25 5.90 15.30
N PRO A 32 -6.13 6.79 16.31
CA PRO A 32 -6.88 8.05 16.29
C PRO A 32 -6.57 8.94 15.08
N ALA A 33 -5.42 8.76 14.45
CA ALA A 33 -5.04 9.54 13.27
C ALA A 33 -5.67 8.97 11.99
N GLY A 34 -6.25 7.77 12.03
CA GLY A 34 -6.90 7.16 10.89
C GLY A 34 -6.42 5.75 10.62
N LYS A 35 -6.93 5.18 9.54
CA LYS A 35 -6.57 3.83 9.14
C LYS A 35 -5.30 3.87 8.30
N HIS A 36 -4.39 2.97 8.59
CA HIS A 36 -3.20 2.79 7.77
C HIS A 36 -2.86 1.31 7.69
N TYR A 37 -1.91 0.98 6.82
CA TYR A 37 -1.63 -0.40 6.46
C TYR A 37 -0.14 -0.67 6.56
N ARG A 38 0.19 -1.90 7.00
CA ARG A 38 1.55 -2.40 6.85
C ARG A 38 1.61 -3.14 5.53
N VAL A 39 2.54 -2.74 4.68
CA VAL A 39 2.68 -3.31 3.34
C VAL A 39 4.05 -3.93 3.22
N ARG A 40 4.09 -5.18 2.76
CA ARG A 40 5.32 -5.82 2.34
C ARG A 40 5.48 -5.59 0.85
N TRP A 41 6.46 -4.78 0.49
CA TRP A 41 6.73 -4.46 -0.90
C TRP A 41 7.42 -5.61 -1.60
N ASP A 42 7.35 -5.63 -2.94
CA ASP A 42 7.92 -6.71 -3.72
C ASP A 42 9.44 -6.83 -3.59
N ASP A 43 10.11 -5.77 -3.13
CA ASP A 43 11.55 -5.82 -2.84
C ASP A 43 11.89 -6.43 -1.49
N GLY A 44 10.89 -6.85 -0.72
CA GLY A 44 11.06 -7.47 0.58
C GLY A 44 11.00 -6.53 1.77
N HIS A 45 10.93 -5.24 1.55
CA HIS A 45 10.80 -4.27 2.64
C HIS A 45 9.36 -4.18 3.12
N GLU A 46 9.19 -3.93 4.42
CA GLU A 46 7.88 -3.65 5.01
C GLU A 46 7.88 -2.24 5.55
N THR A 47 6.86 -1.49 5.20
CA THR A 47 6.69 -0.13 5.70
C THR A 47 5.22 0.12 6.01
N THR A 48 4.98 1.17 6.82
CA THR A 48 3.63 1.65 7.04
C THR A 48 3.22 2.52 5.87
N PHE A 49 2.01 2.27 5.36
CA PHE A 49 1.48 3.00 4.22
C PHE A 49 0.18 3.70 4.62
N PHE A 50 0.10 4.99 4.34
CA PHE A 50 -1.13 5.76 4.51
C PHE A 50 -1.81 5.88 3.15
N PRO A 51 -3.14 5.62 3.08
CA PRO A 51 -3.84 5.70 1.80
C PRO A 51 -3.65 7.06 1.12
N SER A 52 -3.42 7.03 -0.17
CA SER A 52 -3.26 8.24 -0.96
C SER A 52 -3.98 8.06 -2.29
N SER A 53 -4.15 9.17 -3.02
CA SER A 53 -4.83 9.14 -4.31
C SER A 53 -4.03 8.39 -5.38
N ASP A 54 -2.73 8.19 -5.16
CA ASP A 54 -1.89 7.50 -6.13
C ASP A 54 -1.93 5.99 -5.97
N ALA A 55 -2.61 5.50 -4.95
CA ALA A 55 -2.63 4.08 -4.65
C ALA A 55 -3.89 3.42 -5.21
N THR A 56 -3.68 2.22 -5.76
CA THR A 56 -4.77 1.38 -6.24
C THR A 56 -4.73 0.06 -5.50
N VAL A 57 -5.89 -0.43 -5.09
CA VAL A 57 -6.01 -1.73 -4.41
C VAL A 57 -6.48 -2.76 -5.40
N GLN A 58 -5.75 -3.87 -5.48
CA GLN A 58 -6.20 -5.05 -6.21
C GLN A 58 -6.53 -6.14 -5.21
N ARG A 59 -7.71 -6.70 -5.31
CA ARG A 59 -8.12 -7.79 -4.44
C ARG A 59 -7.36 -9.06 -4.77
N ALA A 60 -7.06 -9.78 -3.72
CA ALA A 60 -6.38 -11.07 -3.86
C ALA A 60 -7.26 -12.10 -4.57
#